data_8cdca164d132197ce572fa6e30046717
#
_entry.id   8cdca164d132197ce572fa6e30046717
#
_cell.length_a   1.000
_cell.length_b   1.000
_cell.length_c   1.000
_cell.angle_alpha   90.00
_cell.angle_beta   90.00
_cell.angle_gamma   90.00
#
_symmetry.space_group_name_H-M   'P 1'
#
loop_
_entity.id
_entity.type
_entity.pdbx_description
1 polymer ?
#
loop_
_entity_poly.entity_id
_entity_poly.type
_entity_poly.pdbx_seq_one_letter_code
_entity_poly.pdbx_strand_id
1 'polypeptide(L)'
;MRSKDLDMCRKITERIERRRAADGGCPSLQELADSLGVAKSTASRYVAYMKENGMLSGEGRRNIVTPSGSAATVSVPLLGQVACGLPNIADGNVDSRYSLPVAIFGSGEMYMLHARGDSMIEAGIDDGDIVLIKRQDTAQPGQIVVALTGGEATLKRYFPEPEKRRVRLQPENSSMEPIYVTDCVVQGVAVKIIKDAE
;
A
#
# COMPACT_ATOMS: atom_id res chain seq x y z
N MET A 1 24.26 32.03 22.07
CA MET A 1 23.34 30.88 21.80
C MET A 1 24.12 29.59 22.03
N ARG A 2 23.71 28.73 22.98
CA ARG A 2 24.37 27.42 23.15
C ARG A 2 24.12 26.59 21.88
N SER A 3 25.23 26.13 21.28
CA SER A 3 25.18 25.16 20.19
C SER A 3 24.30 24.00 20.62
N LYS A 4 23.26 23.65 19.83
CA LYS A 4 22.45 22.49 20.12
C LYS A 4 23.25 21.22 19.84
N ASP A 5 23.08 20.26 20.71
CA ASP A 5 23.83 19.01 20.69
C ASP A 5 23.46 18.22 19.43
N LEU A 6 24.42 18.06 18.51
CA LEU A 6 24.26 17.30 17.25
C LEU A 6 24.04 15.79 17.51
N ASP A 7 24.54 15.28 18.65
CA ASP A 7 24.29 13.89 19.04
C ASP A 7 22.81 13.65 19.35
N MET A 8 22.16 14.62 20.00
CA MET A 8 20.71 14.56 20.23
C MET A 8 19.93 14.62 18.91
N CYS A 9 20.35 15.45 17.96
CA CYS A 9 19.72 15.49 16.63
C CYS A 9 19.86 14.13 15.92
N ARG A 10 21.04 13.51 15.96
CA ARG A 10 21.28 12.18 15.39
C ARG A 10 20.38 11.12 16.03
N LYS A 11 20.29 11.09 17.37
CA LYS A 11 19.42 10.16 18.11
C LYS A 11 17.95 10.33 17.74
N ILE A 12 17.48 11.56 17.54
CA ILE A 12 16.11 11.85 17.09
C ILE A 12 15.88 11.27 15.68
N THR A 13 16.82 11.53 14.76
CA THR A 13 16.77 10.97 13.38
C THR A 13 16.68 9.45 13.41
N GLU A 14 17.59 8.78 14.13
CA GLU A 14 17.62 7.31 14.24
C GLU A 14 16.30 6.73 14.79
N ARG A 15 15.66 7.41 15.76
CA ARG A 15 14.38 6.97 16.31
C ARG A 15 13.23 7.11 15.31
N ILE A 16 13.22 8.21 14.53
CA ILE A 16 12.23 8.44 13.48
C ILE A 16 12.39 7.37 12.38
N GLU A 17 13.62 7.11 11.94
CA GLU A 17 13.93 6.11 10.92
C GLU A 17 13.58 4.69 11.36
N ARG A 18 13.93 4.32 12.61
CA ARG A 18 13.58 3.01 13.17
C ARG A 18 12.07 2.79 13.24
N ARG A 19 11.30 3.80 13.64
CA ARG A 19 9.83 3.71 13.70
C ARG A 19 9.24 3.56 12.30
N ARG A 20 9.76 4.33 11.34
CA ARG A 20 9.34 4.22 9.94
C ARG A 20 9.62 2.85 9.34
N ALA A 21 10.80 2.30 9.61
CA ALA A 21 11.16 0.96 9.14
C ALA A 21 10.28 -0.14 9.74
N ALA A 22 9.76 0.07 10.96
CA ALA A 22 8.95 -0.92 11.66
C ALA A 22 7.47 -0.93 11.21
N ASP A 23 6.85 0.24 11.02
CA ASP A 23 5.40 0.36 10.76
C ASP A 23 5.01 1.51 9.82
N GLY A 24 5.99 2.15 9.15
CA GLY A 24 5.76 3.29 8.26
C GLY A 24 5.35 4.58 8.96
N GLY A 25 5.16 4.55 10.28
CA GLY A 25 4.70 5.68 11.07
C GLY A 25 5.82 6.64 11.48
N CYS A 26 5.43 7.79 12.04
CA CYS A 26 6.32 8.72 12.69
C CYS A 26 6.03 8.74 14.20
N PRO A 27 7.05 8.65 15.07
CA PRO A 27 6.84 8.71 16.51
C PRO A 27 6.25 10.07 16.91
N SER A 28 5.36 10.07 17.89
CA SER A 28 4.87 11.29 18.52
C SER A 28 5.99 11.97 19.31
N LEU A 29 5.82 13.27 19.61
CA LEU A 29 6.77 14.01 20.48
C LEU A 29 6.88 13.39 21.88
N GLN A 30 5.83 12.73 22.36
CA GLN A 30 5.88 12.02 23.65
C GLN A 30 6.73 10.75 23.54
N GLU A 31 6.49 9.91 22.53
CA GLU A 31 7.29 8.71 22.29
C GLU A 31 8.77 9.03 22.07
N LEU A 32 9.09 10.12 21.35
CA LEU A 32 10.46 10.61 21.20
C LEU A 32 11.07 10.99 22.54
N ALA A 33 10.34 11.78 23.34
CA ALA A 33 10.80 12.22 24.65
C ALA A 33 11.09 11.05 25.58
N ASP A 34 10.16 10.10 25.66
CA ASP A 34 10.26 8.91 26.50
C ASP A 34 11.44 8.03 26.06
N SER A 35 11.59 7.82 24.74
CA SER A 35 12.67 6.99 24.17
C SER A 35 14.07 7.57 24.33
N LEU A 36 14.16 8.90 24.51
CA LEU A 36 15.42 9.64 24.66
C LEU A 36 15.69 10.05 26.11
N GLY A 37 14.77 9.78 27.03
CA GLY A 37 14.91 10.16 28.44
C GLY A 37 14.89 11.66 28.68
N VAL A 38 14.16 12.43 27.85
CA VAL A 38 14.10 13.91 27.97
C VAL A 38 12.66 14.39 28.12
N ALA A 39 12.50 15.61 28.60
CA ALA A 39 11.19 16.25 28.69
C ALA A 39 10.60 16.47 27.27
N LYS A 40 9.27 16.34 27.11
CA LYS A 40 8.55 16.59 25.85
C LYS A 40 8.85 17.98 25.26
N SER A 41 8.97 18.98 26.08
CA SER A 41 9.37 20.36 25.69
C SER A 41 10.76 20.39 25.06
N THR A 42 11.70 19.59 25.57
CA THR A 42 13.03 19.43 25.00
C THR A 42 12.98 18.75 23.64
N ALA A 43 12.29 17.62 23.52
CA ALA A 43 12.10 16.94 22.23
C ALA A 43 11.44 17.87 21.20
N SER A 44 10.39 18.61 21.58
CA SER A 44 9.71 19.59 20.71
C SER A 44 10.66 20.67 20.21
N ARG A 45 11.52 21.21 21.09
CA ARG A 45 12.49 22.26 20.76
C ARG A 45 13.59 21.76 19.81
N TYR A 46 14.03 20.50 19.96
CA TYR A 46 14.99 19.90 19.04
C TYR A 46 14.37 19.63 17.68
N VAL A 47 13.15 19.09 17.61
CA VAL A 47 12.43 18.87 16.35
C VAL A 47 12.19 20.17 15.59
N ALA A 48 11.80 21.26 16.29
CA ALA A 48 11.67 22.59 15.68
C ALA A 48 13.01 23.08 15.11
N TYR A 49 14.09 23.01 15.88
CA TYR A 49 15.43 23.37 15.43
C TYR A 49 15.88 22.56 14.21
N MET A 50 15.65 21.25 14.21
CA MET A 50 16.02 20.37 13.09
C MET A 50 15.22 20.70 11.82
N LYS A 51 13.95 21.09 11.95
CA LYS A 51 13.14 21.60 10.82
C LYS A 51 13.67 22.91 10.27
N GLU A 52 13.97 23.89 11.15
CA GLU A 52 14.51 25.19 10.76
C GLU A 52 15.88 25.09 10.06
N ASN A 53 16.66 24.06 10.37
CA ASN A 53 17.98 23.82 9.77
C ASN A 53 17.96 22.77 8.65
N GLY A 54 16.79 22.37 8.14
CA GLY A 54 16.66 21.42 7.03
C GLY A 54 17.07 19.99 7.36
N MET A 55 17.29 19.65 8.64
CA MET A 55 17.61 18.29 9.09
C MET A 55 16.36 17.39 9.15
N LEU A 56 15.19 18.00 9.16
CA LEU A 56 13.89 17.33 9.07
C LEU A 56 12.98 18.15 8.16
N SER A 57 12.10 17.49 7.41
CA SER A 57 11.06 18.11 6.60
C SER A 57 9.68 17.55 6.95
N GLY A 58 8.64 18.07 6.32
CA GLY A 58 7.25 17.62 6.50
C GLY A 58 6.38 18.58 7.31
N GLU A 59 5.12 18.70 6.91
CA GLU A 59 4.12 19.54 7.54
C GLU A 59 3.38 18.77 8.65
N GLY A 60 3.13 19.46 9.77
CA GLY A 60 2.39 18.92 10.90
C GLY A 60 3.22 18.06 11.87
N ARG A 61 2.52 17.52 12.91
CA ARG A 61 3.14 16.78 14.00
C ARG A 61 3.42 15.31 13.72
N ARG A 62 2.82 14.75 12.67
CA ARG A 62 2.87 13.31 12.32
C ARG A 62 3.59 13.01 11.01
N ASN A 63 4.05 14.03 10.28
CA ASN A 63 4.69 13.84 8.98
C ASN A 63 6.12 14.42 8.97
N ILE A 64 6.94 14.01 9.93
CA ILE A 64 8.34 14.41 10.02
C ILE A 64 9.18 13.47 9.13
N VAL A 65 9.96 14.05 8.22
CA VAL A 65 10.79 13.32 7.25
C VAL A 65 12.25 13.66 7.47
N THR A 66 13.12 12.66 7.48
CA THR A 66 14.58 12.83 7.53
C THR A 66 15.16 12.96 6.11
N PRO A 67 16.22 13.74 5.86
CA PRO A 67 16.81 13.90 4.54
C PRO A 67 17.30 12.60 3.90
N SER A 68 17.75 11.66 4.71
CA SER A 68 18.25 10.34 4.26
C SER A 68 17.17 9.28 4.01
N GLY A 69 15.91 9.57 4.33
CA GLY A 69 14.84 8.57 4.32
C GLY A 69 13.58 8.96 3.53
N SER A 70 13.61 10.02 2.72
CA SER A 70 12.39 10.46 2.02
C SER A 70 12.19 9.87 0.64
N ALA A 71 12.27 8.57 0.50
CA ALA A 71 11.46 7.96 -0.55
C ALA A 71 10.00 8.16 -0.14
N ALA A 72 9.25 8.94 -0.92
CA ALA A 72 7.82 9.08 -0.70
C ALA A 72 7.21 7.68 -0.63
N THR A 73 6.50 7.37 0.45
CA THR A 73 5.83 6.09 0.63
C THR A 73 4.33 6.28 0.60
N VAL A 74 3.62 5.28 0.12
CA VAL A 74 2.17 5.17 0.21
C VAL A 74 1.81 4.04 1.17
N SER A 75 0.87 4.29 2.07
CA SER A 75 0.37 3.25 2.99
C SER A 75 -0.67 2.40 2.27
N VAL A 76 -0.38 1.11 2.10
CA VAL A 76 -1.20 0.17 1.34
C VAL A 76 -1.68 -0.94 2.28
N PRO A 77 -3.01 -1.14 2.44
CA PRO A 77 -3.53 -2.25 3.22
C PRO A 77 -3.38 -3.57 2.45
N LEU A 78 -2.99 -4.62 3.15
CA LEU A 78 -3.16 -6.00 2.71
C LEU A 78 -4.53 -6.47 3.22
N LEU A 79 -5.38 -6.84 2.30
CA LEU A 79 -6.70 -7.38 2.63
C LEU A 79 -6.59 -8.89 2.77
N GLY A 80 -7.26 -9.44 3.77
CA GLY A 80 -7.43 -10.87 3.96
C GLY A 80 -8.26 -11.48 2.82
N GLN A 81 -9.14 -12.41 3.14
CA GLN A 81 -10.07 -12.92 2.13
C GLN A 81 -10.93 -11.78 1.59
N VAL A 82 -10.94 -11.61 0.26
CA VAL A 82 -11.92 -10.75 -0.40
C VAL A 82 -13.28 -11.41 -0.20
N ALA A 83 -13.92 -11.09 0.93
CA ALA A 83 -15.27 -11.52 1.21
C ALA A 83 -16.22 -10.88 0.18
N CYS A 84 -17.33 -11.55 -0.08
CA CYS A 84 -18.40 -11.08 -0.96
C CYS A 84 -18.71 -9.60 -0.72
N GLY A 85 -18.48 -8.74 -1.71
CA GLY A 85 -18.75 -7.31 -1.62
C GLY A 85 -17.58 -6.41 -2.03
N LEU A 86 -17.79 -5.11 -1.97
CA LEU A 86 -16.74 -4.12 -2.15
C LEU A 86 -15.67 -4.33 -1.08
N PRO A 87 -14.36 -4.32 -1.42
CA PRO A 87 -13.32 -4.26 -0.42
C PRO A 87 -13.47 -2.95 0.36
N ASN A 88 -14.28 -2.99 1.40
CA ASN A 88 -14.45 -1.83 2.26
C ASN A 88 -13.29 -1.82 3.25
N ILE A 89 -12.32 -0.96 2.98
CA ILE A 89 -11.15 -0.73 3.85
C ILE A 89 -11.61 -0.31 5.27
N ALA A 90 -12.86 0.13 5.42
CA ALA A 90 -13.45 0.55 6.69
C ALA A 90 -13.98 -0.63 7.55
N ASP A 91 -14.25 -1.80 6.98
CA ASP A 91 -15.00 -2.88 7.65
C ASP A 91 -14.12 -3.98 8.29
N GLY A 92 -12.89 -3.66 8.68
CA GLY A 92 -12.10 -4.59 9.52
C GLY A 92 -11.40 -5.74 8.80
N ASN A 93 -11.48 -5.85 7.47
CA ASN A 93 -10.80 -6.88 6.67
C ASN A 93 -9.34 -6.53 6.32
N VAL A 94 -8.72 -5.63 7.05
CA VAL A 94 -7.30 -5.26 6.86
C VAL A 94 -6.46 -6.11 7.79
N ASP A 95 -5.72 -7.07 7.24
CA ASP A 95 -4.81 -7.92 8.02
C ASP A 95 -3.58 -7.11 8.48
N SER A 96 -3.05 -6.28 7.59
CA SER A 96 -1.87 -5.45 7.86
C SER A 96 -1.79 -4.25 6.91
N ARG A 97 -0.89 -3.30 7.21
CA ARG A 97 -0.60 -2.16 6.34
C ARG A 97 0.89 -2.07 6.09
N TYR A 98 1.26 -1.83 4.84
CA TYR A 98 2.63 -1.72 4.40
C TYR A 98 2.92 -0.33 3.84
N SER A 99 4.11 0.21 4.12
CA SER A 99 4.59 1.45 3.53
C SER A 99 5.44 1.13 2.30
N LEU A 100 4.88 1.34 1.12
CA LEU A 100 5.54 1.03 -0.15
C LEU A 100 6.18 2.30 -0.75
N PRO A 101 7.44 2.23 -1.26
CA PRO A 101 8.07 3.35 -1.95
C PRO A 101 7.32 3.74 -3.23
N VAL A 102 6.89 5.01 -3.31
CA VAL A 102 6.15 5.54 -4.47
C VAL A 102 6.95 5.41 -5.76
N ALA A 103 8.28 5.55 -5.70
CA ALA A 103 9.16 5.44 -6.87
C ALA A 103 9.11 4.05 -7.54
N ILE A 104 8.79 3.00 -6.79
CA ILE A 104 8.72 1.61 -7.30
C ILE A 104 7.27 1.20 -7.56
N PHE A 105 6.37 1.54 -6.66
CA PHE A 105 5.01 1.02 -6.65
C PHE A 105 3.98 2.02 -7.20
N GLY A 106 4.37 3.29 -7.39
CA GLY A 106 3.46 4.35 -7.81
C GLY A 106 2.73 4.99 -6.63
N SER A 107 1.77 5.86 -6.95
CA SER A 107 0.95 6.59 -5.99
C SER A 107 -0.53 6.42 -6.30
N GLY A 108 -1.39 6.78 -5.35
CA GLY A 108 -2.84 6.71 -5.47
C GLY A 108 -3.44 5.76 -4.45
N GLU A 109 -4.73 5.54 -4.56
CA GLU A 109 -5.44 4.60 -3.70
C GLU A 109 -5.16 3.17 -4.16
N MET A 110 -4.51 2.39 -3.30
CA MET A 110 -4.08 1.03 -3.60
C MET A 110 -4.39 0.10 -2.42
N TYR A 111 -4.54 -1.17 -2.74
CA TYR A 111 -4.62 -2.25 -1.76
C TYR A 111 -3.89 -3.48 -2.30
N MET A 112 -3.56 -4.40 -1.42
CA MET A 112 -2.98 -5.69 -1.77
C MET A 112 -3.94 -6.81 -1.40
N LEU A 113 -3.85 -7.91 -2.11
CA LEU A 113 -4.56 -9.15 -1.81
C LEU A 113 -3.65 -10.35 -2.09
N HIS A 114 -3.94 -11.49 -1.45
CA HIS A 114 -3.36 -12.76 -1.84
C HIS A 114 -4.13 -13.35 -3.00
N ALA A 115 -3.44 -13.71 -4.07
CA ALA A 115 -3.99 -14.50 -5.15
C ALA A 115 -4.37 -15.90 -4.62
N ARG A 116 -5.44 -16.46 -5.16
CA ARG A 116 -5.89 -17.81 -4.80
C ARG A 116 -6.20 -18.63 -6.04
N GLY A 117 -5.76 -19.89 -5.97
CA GLY A 117 -5.90 -20.84 -7.05
C GLY A 117 -4.97 -20.57 -8.23
N ASP A 118 -5.19 -21.30 -9.30
CA ASP A 118 -4.30 -21.39 -10.45
C ASP A 118 -4.84 -20.68 -11.72
N SER A 119 -5.92 -19.92 -11.59
CA SER A 119 -6.59 -19.31 -12.75
C SER A 119 -5.77 -18.25 -13.47
N MET A 120 -4.64 -17.78 -12.92
CA MET A 120 -3.80 -16.72 -13.47
C MET A 120 -2.32 -17.12 -13.58
N ILE A 121 -2.02 -18.42 -13.54
CA ILE A 121 -0.64 -18.95 -13.53
C ILE A 121 0.12 -18.60 -14.81
N GLU A 122 -0.53 -18.59 -15.98
CA GLU A 122 0.10 -18.23 -17.25
C GLU A 122 0.38 -16.72 -17.37
N ALA A 123 -0.22 -15.89 -16.48
CA ALA A 123 0.15 -14.49 -16.29
C ALA A 123 1.26 -14.32 -15.24
N GLY A 124 1.78 -15.41 -14.70
CA GLY A 124 2.81 -15.40 -13.67
C GLY A 124 2.26 -15.03 -12.29
N ILE A 125 0.99 -15.28 -12.00
CA ILE A 125 0.37 -15.09 -10.68
C ILE A 125 0.02 -16.48 -10.15
N ASP A 126 0.76 -16.92 -9.14
CA ASP A 126 0.59 -18.21 -8.49
C ASP A 126 -0.25 -18.10 -7.22
N ASP A 127 -0.72 -19.24 -6.71
CA ASP A 127 -1.46 -19.29 -5.45
C ASP A 127 -0.59 -18.78 -4.30
N GLY A 128 -1.12 -17.84 -3.51
CA GLY A 128 -0.40 -17.21 -2.40
C GLY A 128 0.36 -15.92 -2.76
N ASP A 129 0.60 -15.63 -4.03
CA ASP A 129 1.24 -14.38 -4.44
C ASP A 129 0.49 -13.15 -3.92
N ILE A 130 1.24 -12.09 -3.59
CA ILE A 130 0.65 -10.80 -3.25
C ILE A 130 0.51 -9.97 -4.52
N VAL A 131 -0.73 -9.56 -4.83
CA VAL A 131 -1.02 -8.69 -5.97
C VAL A 131 -1.36 -7.29 -5.48
N LEU A 132 -0.63 -6.29 -5.97
CA LEU A 132 -0.90 -4.87 -5.72
C LEU A 132 -1.94 -4.38 -6.73
N ILE A 133 -3.05 -3.88 -6.21
CA ILE A 133 -4.20 -3.40 -6.98
C ILE A 133 -4.31 -1.88 -6.84
N LYS A 134 -4.38 -1.18 -7.97
CA LYS A 134 -4.77 0.22 -8.00
C LYS A 134 -6.30 0.30 -8.04
N ARG A 135 -6.89 0.97 -7.05
CA ARG A 135 -8.34 1.14 -6.96
C ARG A 135 -8.85 2.04 -8.07
N GLN A 136 -9.75 1.53 -8.88
CA GLN A 136 -10.45 2.27 -9.93
C GLN A 136 -11.66 1.44 -10.39
N ASP A 137 -12.68 2.10 -10.91
CA ASP A 137 -13.95 1.51 -11.35
C ASP A 137 -13.99 1.19 -12.85
N THR A 138 -12.92 1.50 -13.57
CA THR A 138 -12.79 1.28 -15.01
C THR A 138 -11.50 0.54 -15.32
N ALA A 139 -11.53 -0.24 -16.42
CA ALA A 139 -10.34 -0.93 -16.92
C ALA A 139 -10.33 -0.95 -18.44
N GLN A 140 -9.14 -1.06 -19.01
CA GLN A 140 -8.96 -1.24 -20.44
C GLN A 140 -8.98 -2.74 -20.81
N PRO A 141 -9.40 -3.08 -22.04
CA PRO A 141 -9.33 -4.46 -22.52
C PRO A 141 -7.92 -5.04 -22.35
N GLY A 142 -7.84 -6.25 -21.84
CA GLY A 142 -6.59 -6.95 -21.61
C GLY A 142 -5.92 -6.68 -20.25
N GLN A 143 -6.39 -5.74 -19.46
CA GLN A 143 -5.88 -5.54 -18.10
C GLN A 143 -6.34 -6.67 -17.15
N ILE A 144 -5.49 -7.00 -16.19
CA ILE A 144 -5.85 -7.89 -15.09
C ILE A 144 -6.57 -7.07 -14.02
N VAL A 145 -7.78 -7.48 -13.68
CA VAL A 145 -8.66 -6.74 -12.78
C VAL A 145 -9.14 -7.60 -11.62
N VAL A 146 -9.45 -6.96 -10.51
CA VAL A 146 -10.36 -7.51 -9.51
C VAL A 146 -11.77 -7.14 -9.94
N ALA A 147 -12.53 -8.14 -10.37
CA ALA A 147 -13.92 -8.01 -10.81
C ALA A 147 -14.86 -8.60 -9.76
N LEU A 148 -15.91 -7.87 -9.42
CA LEU A 148 -17.03 -8.36 -8.61
C LEU A 148 -18.16 -8.74 -9.55
N THR A 149 -18.63 -9.98 -9.45
CA THR A 149 -19.77 -10.51 -10.20
C THR A 149 -20.47 -11.58 -9.37
N GLY A 150 -21.81 -11.63 -9.41
CA GLY A 150 -22.59 -12.58 -8.62
C GLY A 150 -22.32 -12.49 -7.09
N GLY A 151 -21.80 -11.37 -6.59
CA GLY A 151 -21.41 -11.19 -5.18
C GLY A 151 -20.01 -11.72 -4.85
N GLU A 152 -19.26 -12.28 -5.78
CA GLU A 152 -17.92 -12.81 -5.59
C GLU A 152 -16.87 -11.96 -6.32
N ALA A 153 -15.72 -11.74 -5.68
CA ALA A 153 -14.58 -11.08 -6.28
C ALA A 153 -13.63 -12.10 -6.90
N THR A 154 -13.16 -11.80 -8.12
CA THR A 154 -12.23 -12.67 -8.84
C THR A 154 -11.16 -11.85 -9.56
N LEU A 155 -9.95 -12.42 -9.70
CA LEU A 155 -8.85 -11.84 -10.47
C LEU A 155 -8.83 -12.50 -11.85
N LYS A 156 -9.06 -11.71 -12.91
CA LYS A 156 -9.12 -12.19 -14.29
C LYS A 156 -8.64 -11.09 -15.24
N ARG A 157 -8.34 -11.50 -16.48
CA ARG A 157 -8.12 -10.53 -17.55
C ARG A 157 -9.45 -10.05 -18.12
N TYR A 158 -9.61 -8.74 -18.22
CA TYR A 158 -10.85 -8.06 -18.54
C TYR A 158 -10.99 -7.80 -20.05
N PHE A 159 -12.10 -8.23 -20.63
CA PHE A 159 -12.47 -7.96 -22.03
C PHE A 159 -13.95 -7.58 -22.12
N PRO A 160 -14.30 -6.29 -22.24
CA PRO A 160 -15.67 -5.88 -22.47
C PRO A 160 -16.11 -6.26 -23.90
N GLU A 161 -17.30 -6.83 -24.03
CA GLU A 161 -17.98 -7.14 -25.30
C GLU A 161 -19.28 -6.32 -25.40
N PRO A 162 -19.22 -5.02 -25.70
CA PRO A 162 -20.40 -4.13 -25.65
C PRO A 162 -21.49 -4.52 -26.65
N GLU A 163 -21.13 -5.05 -27.81
CA GLU A 163 -22.10 -5.53 -28.81
C GLU A 163 -22.95 -6.70 -28.27
N LYS A 164 -22.37 -7.50 -27.37
CA LYS A 164 -23.04 -8.63 -26.71
C LYS A 164 -23.57 -8.27 -25.33
N ARG A 165 -23.44 -7.00 -24.90
CA ARG A 165 -23.82 -6.49 -23.57
C ARG A 165 -23.30 -7.35 -22.42
N ARG A 166 -22.03 -7.78 -22.53
CA ARG A 166 -21.38 -8.64 -21.52
C ARG A 166 -19.91 -8.33 -21.37
N VAL A 167 -19.32 -8.86 -20.33
CA VAL A 167 -17.87 -8.86 -20.09
C VAL A 167 -17.37 -10.29 -20.13
N ARG A 168 -16.26 -10.53 -20.83
CA ARG A 168 -15.50 -11.76 -20.75
C ARG A 168 -14.38 -11.57 -19.73
N LEU A 169 -14.43 -12.35 -18.67
CA LEU A 169 -13.39 -12.47 -17.66
C LEU A 169 -12.55 -13.70 -18.00
N GLN A 170 -11.37 -13.47 -18.57
CA GLN A 170 -10.50 -14.50 -19.10
C GLN A 170 -9.53 -14.97 -18.02
N PRO A 171 -9.52 -16.26 -17.63
CA PRO A 171 -8.42 -16.82 -16.88
C PRO A 171 -7.14 -16.86 -17.74
N GLU A 172 -6.00 -16.70 -17.13
CA GLU A 172 -4.69 -16.96 -17.73
C GLU A 172 -4.23 -18.36 -17.30
N ASN A 173 -5.01 -19.34 -17.71
CA ASN A 173 -4.79 -20.76 -17.53
C ASN A 173 -5.53 -21.48 -18.66
N SER A 174 -4.77 -22.14 -19.54
CA SER A 174 -5.29 -22.80 -20.73
C SER A 174 -6.25 -23.97 -20.44
N SER A 175 -6.25 -24.48 -19.20
CA SER A 175 -7.18 -25.53 -18.74
C SER A 175 -8.55 -24.98 -18.29
N MET A 176 -8.72 -23.67 -18.25
CA MET A 176 -9.92 -23.01 -17.72
C MET A 176 -10.67 -22.23 -18.80
N GLU A 177 -11.99 -22.36 -18.82
CA GLU A 177 -12.85 -21.62 -19.73
C GLU A 177 -13.08 -20.17 -19.28
N PRO A 178 -13.27 -19.23 -20.22
CA PRO A 178 -13.67 -17.87 -19.92
C PRO A 178 -15.02 -17.77 -19.22
N ILE A 179 -15.15 -16.82 -18.29
CA ILE A 179 -16.40 -16.51 -17.61
C ILE A 179 -17.06 -15.32 -18.33
N TYR A 180 -18.32 -15.49 -18.74
CA TYR A 180 -19.10 -14.43 -19.37
C TYR A 180 -20.16 -13.91 -18.40
N VAL A 181 -20.13 -12.61 -18.11
CA VAL A 181 -21.02 -11.96 -17.12
C VAL A 181 -21.66 -10.70 -17.70
N THR A 182 -22.85 -10.39 -17.24
CA THR A 182 -23.58 -9.15 -17.59
C THR A 182 -23.51 -8.12 -16.47
N ASP A 183 -23.21 -8.55 -15.25
CA ASP A 183 -23.05 -7.78 -14.03
C ASP A 183 -21.58 -7.85 -13.60
N CYS A 184 -20.78 -6.90 -14.00
CA CYS A 184 -19.36 -6.85 -13.66
C CYS A 184 -19.02 -5.46 -13.12
N VAL A 185 -18.56 -5.40 -11.87
CA VAL A 185 -18.02 -4.19 -11.27
C VAL A 185 -16.51 -4.33 -11.13
N VAL A 186 -15.76 -3.49 -11.82
CA VAL A 186 -14.31 -3.41 -11.64
C VAL A 186 -14.02 -2.72 -10.30
N GLN A 187 -13.24 -3.37 -9.44
CA GLN A 187 -12.83 -2.85 -8.14
C GLN A 187 -11.40 -2.30 -8.16
N GLY A 188 -10.63 -2.64 -9.18
CA GLY A 188 -9.28 -2.16 -9.39
C GLY A 188 -8.52 -2.98 -10.42
N VAL A 189 -7.35 -2.46 -10.79
CA VAL A 189 -6.46 -3.05 -11.80
C VAL A 189 -5.16 -3.49 -11.11
N ALA A 190 -4.70 -4.70 -11.42
CA ALA A 190 -3.42 -5.22 -10.95
C ALA A 190 -2.27 -4.43 -11.58
N VAL A 191 -1.36 -3.93 -10.73
CA VAL A 191 -0.23 -3.10 -11.16
C VAL A 191 1.12 -3.75 -10.89
N LYS A 192 1.21 -4.62 -9.89
CA LYS A 192 2.42 -5.36 -9.52
C LYS A 192 2.06 -6.70 -8.89
N ILE A 193 2.98 -7.66 -9.05
CA ILE A 193 2.97 -8.94 -8.36
C ILE A 193 4.19 -8.97 -7.46
N ILE A 194 4.04 -9.41 -6.23
CA ILE A 194 5.11 -9.58 -5.24
C ILE A 194 5.14 -11.07 -4.92
N LYS A 195 6.28 -11.69 -5.19
CA LYS A 195 6.54 -13.11 -4.98
C LYS A 195 7.67 -13.31 -4.00
N ASP A 196 7.61 -14.36 -3.23
CA ASP A 196 8.78 -14.87 -2.52
C ASP A 196 9.72 -15.53 -3.54
N ALA A 197 11.01 -15.24 -3.46
CA ALA A 197 12.01 -15.94 -4.23
C ALA A 197 12.26 -17.29 -3.54
N GLU A 198 12.05 -18.39 -4.26
CA GLU A 198 12.47 -19.73 -3.83
C GLU A 198 13.98 -19.90 -3.90
#